data_a3aa53a0eb80950a5e33fdf9f9a2ba3c
#
_entry.id   a3aa53a0eb80950a5e33fdf9f9a2ba3c
#
_cell.length_a   1.000
_cell.length_b   1.000
_cell.length_c   1.000
_cell.angle_alpha   90.00
_cell.angle_beta   90.00
_cell.angle_gamma   90.00
#
_symmetry.space_group_name_H-M   'P 1'
#
loop_
_entity.id
_entity.type
_entity.pdbx_description
1 polymer ?
#
loop_
_entity_poly.entity_id
_entity_poly.type
_entity_poly.pdbx_seq_one_letter_code
_entity_poly.pdbx_strand_id
1 'polypeptide(L)'
;MSVTYMMGERARLAPSPKAFKFFCAAADGGRMENHMATYLAIDIGASSGRHILGRIRDGKIEEQEIYRFTNGAHEQDGHLVWDVEHLFDEIVAGLKKAGELGQAPDYIGIDTWGVDYALLDGNDVRIGEIFCYRDGRTAPAIEELHRIMPFPELFARTGIQFQTFNTLYQLCADRASGKLAEAKSFLLLPCYLSFLLTGVKVQEYTNATTTGMINAETHTWDQDILAAAGLPAHLFGELTQPGSTVGPLTDEIAARVGYRATVLLPATHDTASAVLAAPLAAPAPYISSGTWSLLGIEQEKAHTDAQSLAVNYSNEGSLNFTFRYQQNIMGLWMLQSIRRELTAGRQEPISFGEIADMARSVTGEGTVDVNHPDFLAPKSMIGTVRAHAPWAVTDAQVIRCVYDSLAACYAASIEALETTVGKKYDTLHIIGGGSRDALLNELTAKTTGKRILTGPTEATALGNLLMQMIAAGELADLAAARALIRNSVELGEF
;
A
#
# COMPACT_ATOMS: atom_id res chain seq x y z
N MET A 1 34.35 -38.98 47.84
CA MET A 1 34.62 -37.53 47.74
C MET A 1 33.65 -36.97 46.75
N SER A 2 32.63 -36.33 47.28
CA SER A 2 31.50 -35.77 46.52
C SER A 2 31.80 -34.31 46.30
N VAL A 3 31.75 -33.85 45.05
CA VAL A 3 31.85 -32.43 44.71
C VAL A 3 30.54 -32.03 44.08
N THR A 4 29.77 -31.26 44.85
CA THR A 4 28.51 -30.64 44.47
C THR A 4 28.78 -29.40 43.64
N TYR A 5 28.27 -29.34 42.39
CA TYR A 5 28.22 -28.10 41.58
C TYR A 5 26.90 -27.38 41.79
N MET A 6 27.01 -26.18 42.34
CA MET A 6 25.90 -25.25 42.44
C MET A 6 25.68 -24.57 41.08
N MET A 7 24.49 -24.74 40.46
CA MET A 7 24.02 -23.94 39.34
C MET A 7 23.43 -22.63 39.88
N GLY A 8 24.05 -21.50 39.49
CA GLY A 8 23.54 -20.18 39.72
C GLY A 8 22.61 -19.77 38.56
N GLU A 9 21.33 -19.62 38.86
CA GLU A 9 20.36 -18.98 37.97
C GLU A 9 20.72 -17.50 37.78
N ARG A 10 21.01 -17.12 36.53
CA ARG A 10 21.04 -15.74 36.10
C ARG A 10 19.69 -15.46 35.40
N ALA A 11 18.76 -14.86 36.14
CA ALA A 11 17.59 -14.23 35.57
C ALA A 11 18.04 -13.08 34.64
N ARG A 12 17.76 -13.20 33.36
CA ARG A 12 17.86 -12.09 32.41
C ARG A 12 16.61 -11.23 32.55
N LEU A 13 16.77 -10.07 33.16
CA LEU A 13 15.79 -9.01 33.16
C LEU A 13 15.69 -8.45 31.74
N ALA A 14 14.48 -8.49 31.18
CA ALA A 14 14.15 -7.78 29.95
C ALA A 14 14.23 -6.24 30.22
N PRO A 15 14.71 -5.43 29.28
CA PRO A 15 14.73 -4.00 29.44
C PRO A 15 13.30 -3.45 29.41
N SER A 16 12.93 -2.68 30.46
CA SER A 16 11.70 -1.93 30.52
C SER A 16 11.66 -0.82 29.46
N PRO A 17 10.50 -0.49 28.89
CA PRO A 17 10.39 0.62 27.93
C PRO A 17 10.71 1.93 28.66
N LYS A 18 11.78 2.58 28.28
CA LYS A 18 12.10 3.96 28.72
C LYS A 18 11.07 4.89 28.11
N ALA A 19 10.21 5.43 28.96
CA ALA A 19 9.36 6.56 28.62
C ALA A 19 10.25 7.75 28.19
N PHE A 20 10.24 8.08 26.91
CA PHE A 20 10.82 9.32 26.41
C PHE A 20 9.97 10.49 26.90
N LYS A 21 10.45 11.24 27.88
CA LYS A 21 9.91 12.54 28.23
C LYS A 21 10.35 13.53 27.18
N PHE A 22 9.40 14.03 26.41
CA PHE A 22 9.62 15.17 25.54
C PHE A 22 9.95 16.42 26.36
N PHE A 23 11.10 17.04 26.08
CA PHE A 23 11.42 18.39 26.52
C PHE A 23 10.67 19.37 25.61
N CYS A 24 9.54 19.88 26.06
CA CYS A 24 9.01 21.12 25.53
C CYS A 24 9.90 22.25 26.05
N ALA A 25 10.65 22.91 25.17
CA ALA A 25 11.26 24.18 25.47
C ALA A 25 10.14 25.22 25.59
N ALA A 26 9.90 25.69 26.84
CA ALA A 26 9.03 26.81 27.08
C ALA A 26 9.71 28.08 26.55
N ALA A 27 9.13 28.67 25.52
CA ALA A 27 9.41 30.02 25.07
C ALA A 27 8.11 30.82 25.10
N ASP A 28 8.16 31.89 25.89
CA ASP A 28 7.29 33.07 25.96
C ASP A 28 5.78 32.91 26.18
N GLY A 29 5.34 33.53 27.28
CA GLY A 29 3.96 33.74 27.73
C GLY A 29 3.12 34.61 26.77
N GLY A 30 2.77 34.07 25.61
CA GLY A 30 1.73 34.55 24.72
C GLY A 30 0.53 33.63 24.85
N ARG A 31 -0.70 34.17 24.86
CA ARG A 31 -1.95 33.41 24.78
C ARG A 31 -1.80 32.29 23.75
N MET A 32 -1.83 31.03 24.21
CA MET A 32 -2.04 29.89 23.30
C MET A 32 -3.46 30.04 22.73
N GLU A 33 -3.60 30.67 21.58
CA GLU A 33 -4.69 30.32 20.67
C GLU A 33 -4.58 28.82 20.45
N ASN A 34 -5.67 28.07 20.64
CA ASN A 34 -5.72 26.63 20.36
C ASN A 34 -5.39 26.41 18.87
N HIS A 35 -4.11 26.34 18.55
CA HIS A 35 -3.68 26.00 17.20
C HIS A 35 -4.05 24.51 16.98
N MET A 36 -5.08 24.26 16.17
CA MET A 36 -5.39 22.92 15.71
C MET A 36 -4.34 22.52 14.68
N ALA A 37 -3.67 21.41 14.93
CA ALA A 37 -2.67 20.89 14.00
C ALA A 37 -3.32 20.57 12.65
N THR A 38 -2.61 20.89 11.59
CA THR A 38 -3.00 20.62 10.20
C THR A 38 -2.04 19.59 9.61
N TYR A 39 -2.60 18.53 9.08
CA TYR A 39 -1.88 17.40 8.50
C TYR A 39 -2.07 17.38 7.00
N LEU A 40 -1.05 16.96 6.26
CA LEU A 40 -1.14 16.78 4.82
C LEU A 40 -0.75 15.36 4.45
N ALA A 41 -1.69 14.61 3.89
CA ALA A 41 -1.42 13.34 3.23
C ALA A 41 -1.11 13.56 1.75
N ILE A 42 0.00 13.01 1.28
CA ILE A 42 0.39 12.94 -0.12
C ILE A 42 0.29 11.48 -0.53
N ASP A 43 -0.83 11.13 -1.16
CA ASP A 43 -1.18 9.79 -1.62
C ASP A 43 -0.92 9.69 -3.12
N ILE A 44 0.09 8.90 -3.50
CA ILE A 44 0.53 8.76 -4.89
C ILE A 44 0.27 7.34 -5.38
N GLY A 45 -0.74 7.19 -6.22
CA GLY A 45 -1.01 5.93 -6.91
C GLY A 45 -0.32 5.86 -8.29
N ALA A 46 -0.40 4.69 -8.91
CA ALA A 46 0.23 4.43 -10.21
C ALA A 46 -0.32 5.27 -11.38
N SER A 47 -1.48 5.91 -11.23
CA SER A 47 -2.12 6.71 -12.29
C SER A 47 -2.38 8.17 -11.91
N SER A 48 -2.33 8.52 -10.66
CA SER A 48 -2.53 9.88 -10.15
C SER A 48 -2.04 10.02 -8.73
N GLY A 49 -1.68 11.23 -8.33
CA GLY A 49 -1.41 11.59 -6.95
C GLY A 49 -2.31 12.72 -6.47
N ARG A 50 -2.45 12.86 -5.17
CA ARG A 50 -3.30 13.87 -4.54
C ARG A 50 -2.74 14.32 -3.20
N HIS A 51 -3.03 15.55 -2.85
CA HIS A 51 -2.70 16.16 -1.58
C HIS A 51 -4.00 16.43 -0.84
N ILE A 52 -4.14 15.85 0.35
CA ILE A 52 -5.35 15.95 1.18
C ILE A 52 -4.95 16.51 2.54
N LEU A 53 -5.45 17.71 2.82
CA LEU A 53 -5.38 18.30 4.16
C LEU A 53 -6.37 17.61 5.09
N GLY A 54 -5.95 17.38 6.34
CA GLY A 54 -6.78 16.81 7.39
C GLY A 54 -6.60 17.53 8.71
N ARG A 55 -7.68 17.60 9.50
CA ARG A 55 -7.68 18.09 10.88
C ARG A 55 -8.82 17.45 11.67
N ILE A 56 -8.70 17.45 12.98
CA ILE A 56 -9.82 17.01 13.83
C ILE A 56 -10.59 18.25 14.26
N ARG A 57 -11.89 18.28 13.97
CA ARG A 57 -12.81 19.32 14.44
C ARG A 57 -14.08 18.69 14.99
N ASP A 58 -14.51 19.09 16.16
CA ASP A 58 -15.74 18.61 16.82
C ASP A 58 -15.83 17.07 16.92
N GLY A 59 -14.68 16.40 17.15
CA GLY A 59 -14.60 14.94 17.24
C GLY A 59 -14.78 14.19 15.92
N LYS A 60 -14.60 14.88 14.79
CA LYS A 60 -14.61 14.32 13.44
C LYS A 60 -13.36 14.72 12.68
N ILE A 61 -12.92 13.89 11.75
CA ILE A 61 -11.91 14.26 10.78
C ILE A 61 -12.55 15.08 9.67
N GLU A 62 -12.00 16.27 9.42
CA GLU A 62 -12.29 17.06 8.22
C GLU A 62 -11.16 16.85 7.23
N GLU A 63 -11.50 16.47 6.00
CA GLU A 63 -10.54 16.29 4.91
C GLU A 63 -10.86 17.22 3.75
N GLN A 64 -9.82 17.71 3.07
CA GLN A 64 -9.94 18.56 1.89
C GLN A 64 -8.86 18.20 0.87
N GLU A 65 -9.25 17.71 -0.31
CA GLU A 65 -8.33 17.62 -1.43
C GLU A 65 -8.01 19.03 -1.93
N ILE A 66 -6.72 19.37 -1.94
CA ILE A 66 -6.25 20.71 -2.35
C ILE A 66 -5.46 20.70 -3.65
N TYR A 67 -4.95 19.52 -4.04
CA TYR A 67 -4.16 19.35 -5.24
C TYR A 67 -4.28 17.93 -5.78
N ARG A 68 -4.32 17.79 -7.11
CA ARG A 68 -4.32 16.49 -7.79
C ARG A 68 -3.48 16.59 -9.06
N PHE A 69 -2.74 15.54 -9.36
CA PHE A 69 -1.92 15.44 -10.57
C PHE A 69 -2.04 14.05 -11.20
N THR A 70 -1.65 13.94 -12.46
CA THR A 70 -1.58 12.66 -13.17
C THR A 70 -0.21 12.03 -12.96
N ASN A 71 -0.19 10.70 -12.91
CA ASN A 71 1.02 9.89 -12.85
C ASN A 71 0.93 8.77 -13.89
N GLY A 72 2.07 8.22 -14.30
CA GLY A 72 2.13 7.09 -15.21
C GLY A 72 3.56 6.72 -15.55
N ALA A 73 3.81 5.42 -15.72
CA ALA A 73 5.07 4.96 -16.27
C ALA A 73 5.14 5.29 -17.76
N HIS A 74 6.34 5.54 -18.27
CA HIS A 74 6.62 5.75 -19.68
C HIS A 74 7.74 4.83 -20.15
N GLU A 75 7.84 4.64 -21.47
CA GLU A 75 8.93 3.87 -22.07
C GLU A 75 10.19 4.74 -22.21
N GLN A 76 11.30 4.21 -21.75
CA GLN A 76 12.63 4.79 -21.91
C GLN A 76 13.65 3.66 -22.11
N ASP A 77 14.41 3.70 -23.19
CA ASP A 77 15.44 2.70 -23.54
C ASP A 77 14.95 1.22 -23.53
N GLY A 78 13.68 1.01 -23.89
CA GLY A 78 13.05 -0.31 -23.93
C GLY A 78 12.54 -0.82 -22.59
N HIS A 79 12.49 0.02 -21.56
CA HIS A 79 12.00 -0.26 -20.22
C HIS A 79 10.86 0.68 -19.84
N LEU A 80 10.01 0.22 -18.92
CA LEU A 80 9.02 1.07 -18.26
C LEU A 80 9.63 1.70 -17.01
N VAL A 81 9.61 3.04 -16.94
CA VAL A 81 10.19 3.81 -15.83
C VAL A 81 9.21 4.85 -15.28
N TRP A 82 9.45 5.28 -14.05
CA TRP A 82 8.71 6.38 -13.41
C TRP A 82 9.46 7.69 -13.61
N ASP A 83 8.74 8.76 -13.96
CA ASP A 83 9.28 10.14 -13.95
C ASP A 83 9.28 10.68 -12.50
N VAL A 84 10.35 10.40 -11.79
CA VAL A 84 10.49 10.75 -10.36
C VAL A 84 10.71 12.25 -10.16
N GLU A 85 11.33 12.91 -11.11
CA GLU A 85 11.48 14.37 -11.12
C GLU A 85 10.11 15.04 -11.21
N HIS A 86 9.25 14.57 -12.11
CA HIS A 86 7.85 15.01 -12.19
C HIS A 86 7.10 14.75 -10.89
N LEU A 87 7.20 13.54 -10.32
CA LEU A 87 6.55 13.22 -9.04
C LEU A 87 6.97 14.18 -7.92
N PHE A 88 8.27 14.49 -7.84
CA PHE A 88 8.77 15.39 -6.80
C PHE A 88 8.35 16.85 -7.04
N ASP A 89 8.33 17.31 -8.27
CA ASP A 89 7.83 18.65 -8.62
C ASP A 89 6.33 18.78 -8.28
N GLU A 90 5.53 17.75 -8.52
CA GLU A 90 4.11 17.73 -8.17
C GLU A 90 3.90 17.70 -6.64
N ILE A 91 4.74 16.99 -5.89
CA ILE A 91 4.76 17.07 -4.42
C ILE A 91 4.98 18.50 -3.97
N VAL A 92 6.03 19.17 -4.48
CA VAL A 92 6.34 20.56 -4.12
C VAL A 92 5.25 21.54 -4.57
N ALA A 93 4.62 21.30 -5.73
CA ALA A 93 3.51 22.12 -6.21
C ALA A 93 2.29 22.04 -5.26
N GLY A 94 1.93 20.83 -4.81
CA GLY A 94 0.87 20.66 -3.83
C GLY A 94 1.17 21.26 -2.46
N LEU A 95 2.43 21.18 -2.00
CA LEU A 95 2.88 21.86 -0.80
C LEU A 95 2.76 23.40 -0.94
N LYS A 96 3.17 23.98 -2.05
CA LYS A 96 2.98 25.41 -2.33
C LYS A 96 1.51 25.80 -2.31
N LYS A 97 0.66 24.95 -2.89
CA LYS A 97 -0.79 25.15 -2.91
C LYS A 97 -1.39 25.26 -1.52
N ALA A 98 -0.94 24.43 -0.56
CA ALA A 98 -1.35 24.53 0.83
C ALA A 98 -1.01 25.90 1.44
N GLY A 99 0.21 26.41 1.19
CA GLY A 99 0.64 27.76 1.61
C GLY A 99 -0.19 28.88 1.00
N GLU A 100 -0.46 28.81 -0.33
CA GLU A 100 -1.30 29.78 -1.05
C GLU A 100 -2.73 29.86 -0.51
N LEU A 101 -3.26 28.73 -0.05
CA LEU A 101 -4.60 28.65 0.59
C LEU A 101 -4.59 29.18 2.03
N GLY A 102 -3.43 29.57 2.58
CA GLY A 102 -3.29 29.95 3.98
C GLY A 102 -3.49 28.75 4.94
N GLN A 103 -3.27 27.53 4.45
CA GLN A 103 -3.47 26.27 5.19
C GLN A 103 -2.17 25.45 5.22
N ALA A 104 -1.04 26.12 5.49
CA ALA A 104 0.25 25.44 5.64
C ALA A 104 0.16 24.31 6.67
N PRO A 105 0.52 23.06 6.31
CA PRO A 105 0.47 21.95 7.25
C PRO A 105 1.61 22.03 8.26
N ASP A 106 1.34 21.56 9.49
CA ASP A 106 2.36 21.33 10.50
C ASP A 106 3.12 20.03 10.23
N TYR A 107 2.39 19.04 9.67
CA TYR A 107 2.90 17.70 9.39
C TYR A 107 2.56 17.24 7.98
N ILE A 108 3.46 16.42 7.41
CA ILE A 108 3.35 15.88 6.05
C ILE A 108 3.66 14.39 6.11
N GLY A 109 2.85 13.57 5.44
CA GLY A 109 3.12 12.14 5.24
C GLY A 109 2.99 11.76 3.76
N ILE A 110 3.87 10.87 3.28
CA ILE A 110 3.86 10.38 1.89
C ILE A 110 3.65 8.88 1.91
N ASP A 111 2.69 8.41 1.14
CA ASP A 111 2.53 7.00 0.78
C ASP A 111 2.47 6.82 -0.73
N THR A 112 2.88 5.63 -1.18
CA THR A 112 2.83 5.23 -2.59
C THR A 112 2.48 3.74 -2.68
N TRP A 113 2.45 3.21 -3.90
CA TRP A 113 2.46 1.76 -4.11
C TRP A 113 3.75 1.12 -3.56
N GLY A 114 3.74 -0.19 -3.39
CA GLY A 114 4.88 -0.96 -2.91
C GLY A 114 5.91 -1.28 -4.00
N VAL A 115 6.95 -1.98 -3.64
CA VAL A 115 7.96 -2.69 -4.42
C VAL A 115 8.97 -1.87 -5.20
N ASP A 116 8.67 -0.64 -5.63
CA ASP A 116 9.58 0.17 -6.43
C ASP A 116 10.51 1.03 -5.53
N TYR A 117 11.72 1.31 -6.01
CA TYR A 117 12.79 1.85 -5.19
C TYR A 117 13.80 2.69 -5.99
N ALA A 118 14.54 3.52 -5.26
CA ALA A 118 15.75 4.21 -5.71
C ALA A 118 17.01 3.55 -5.13
N LEU A 119 18.07 3.50 -5.93
CA LEU A 119 19.43 3.23 -5.48
C LEU A 119 20.22 4.55 -5.45
N LEU A 120 21.00 4.77 -4.38
CA LEU A 120 21.80 5.97 -4.22
C LEU A 120 23.28 5.61 -4.14
N ASP A 121 24.13 6.47 -4.70
CA ASP A 121 25.58 6.39 -4.60
C ASP A 121 26.12 6.90 -3.25
N GLY A 122 27.45 7.02 -3.13
CA GLY A 122 28.11 7.51 -1.93
C GLY A 122 27.91 9.02 -1.64
N ASN A 123 27.36 9.76 -2.58
CA ASN A 123 27.04 11.18 -2.45
C ASN A 123 25.51 11.40 -2.33
N ASP A 124 24.76 10.33 -2.12
CA ASP A 124 23.29 10.33 -2.05
C ASP A 124 22.60 10.76 -3.36
N VAL A 125 23.29 10.61 -4.50
CA VAL A 125 22.73 10.84 -5.82
C VAL A 125 22.10 9.56 -6.35
N ARG A 126 20.91 9.67 -6.94
CA ARG A 126 20.17 8.53 -7.53
C ARG A 126 20.96 7.94 -8.72
N ILE A 127 21.06 6.61 -8.72
CA ILE A 127 21.71 5.82 -9.76
C ILE A 127 20.69 5.38 -10.80
N GLY A 128 20.70 5.99 -11.97
CA GLY A 128 19.81 5.65 -13.09
C GLY A 128 18.33 5.84 -12.78
N GLU A 129 17.47 5.22 -13.61
CA GLU A 129 16.03 5.35 -13.53
C GLU A 129 15.41 4.45 -12.45
N ILE A 130 14.23 4.85 -11.95
CA ILE A 130 13.37 3.99 -11.13
C ILE A 130 12.45 3.22 -12.08
N PHE A 131 12.64 1.89 -12.14
CA PHE A 131 11.84 1.03 -12.99
C PHE A 131 10.43 0.88 -12.42
N CYS A 132 9.45 0.88 -13.32
CA CYS A 132 8.07 0.54 -12.96
C CYS A 132 7.95 -0.96 -12.69
N TYR A 133 7.20 -1.32 -11.66
CA TYR A 133 6.96 -2.72 -11.31
C TYR A 133 6.34 -3.57 -12.45
N ARG A 134 5.78 -2.93 -13.49
CA ARG A 134 5.26 -3.62 -14.69
C ARG A 134 6.32 -3.88 -15.75
N ASP A 135 7.57 -3.47 -15.55
CA ASP A 135 8.67 -3.75 -16.46
C ASP A 135 9.01 -5.25 -16.48
N GLY A 136 9.23 -5.79 -17.67
CA GLY A 136 9.45 -7.24 -17.85
C GLY A 136 10.87 -7.74 -17.55
N ARG A 137 11.78 -6.90 -17.02
CA ARG A 137 13.20 -7.19 -16.83
C ARG A 137 13.54 -8.29 -15.84
N THR A 138 12.57 -8.69 -15.00
CA THR A 138 12.80 -9.61 -13.86
C THR A 138 12.80 -11.10 -14.21
N ALA A 139 12.22 -11.50 -15.35
CA ALA A 139 12.01 -12.91 -15.66
C ALA A 139 13.28 -13.80 -15.60
N PRO A 140 14.44 -13.41 -16.16
CA PRO A 140 15.67 -14.20 -16.02
C PRO A 140 16.17 -14.28 -14.57
N ALA A 141 16.03 -13.22 -13.82
CA ALA A 141 16.48 -13.14 -12.43
C ALA A 141 15.68 -14.06 -11.49
N ILE A 142 14.38 -14.20 -11.76
CA ILE A 142 13.49 -15.13 -11.03
C ILE A 142 13.99 -16.56 -11.19
N GLU A 143 14.25 -17.00 -12.43
CA GLU A 143 14.73 -18.35 -12.68
C GLU A 143 16.07 -18.63 -12.02
N GLU A 144 17.00 -17.67 -12.07
CA GLU A 144 18.32 -17.80 -11.43
C GLU A 144 18.17 -17.95 -9.92
N LEU A 145 17.41 -17.07 -9.27
CA LEU A 145 17.22 -17.09 -7.82
C LEU A 145 16.51 -18.38 -7.37
N HIS A 146 15.47 -18.84 -8.07
CA HIS A 146 14.72 -20.03 -7.68
C HIS A 146 15.50 -21.34 -7.83
N ARG A 147 16.63 -21.36 -8.58
CA ARG A 147 17.57 -22.49 -8.57
C ARG A 147 18.40 -22.54 -7.29
N ILE A 148 18.64 -21.41 -6.63
CA ILE A 148 19.42 -21.28 -5.40
C ILE A 148 18.50 -21.42 -4.19
N MET A 149 17.39 -20.69 -4.17
CA MET A 149 16.39 -20.67 -3.11
C MET A 149 15.00 -20.81 -3.75
N PRO A 150 14.40 -22.01 -3.75
CA PRO A 150 13.08 -22.24 -4.33
C PRO A 150 12.00 -21.39 -3.69
N PHE A 151 10.97 -21.00 -4.47
CA PHE A 151 9.91 -20.12 -3.97
C PHE A 151 9.20 -20.61 -2.70
N PRO A 152 8.91 -21.93 -2.50
CA PRO A 152 8.36 -22.39 -1.23
C PRO A 152 9.22 -22.06 0.00
N GLU A 153 10.56 -22.01 -0.14
CA GLU A 153 11.48 -21.61 0.92
C GLU A 153 11.42 -20.09 1.15
N LEU A 154 11.40 -19.28 0.08
CA LEU A 154 11.19 -17.83 0.15
C LEU A 154 9.89 -17.51 0.88
N PHE A 155 8.79 -18.20 0.51
CA PHE A 155 7.49 -18.02 1.14
C PHE A 155 7.51 -18.42 2.62
N ALA A 156 8.11 -19.54 2.96
CA ALA A 156 8.21 -20.00 4.36
C ALA A 156 8.94 -19.00 5.26
N ARG A 157 9.86 -18.20 4.70
CA ARG A 157 10.63 -17.17 5.42
C ARG A 157 9.91 -15.83 5.50
N THR A 158 9.26 -15.42 4.40
CA THR A 158 8.72 -14.07 4.26
C THR A 158 7.19 -14.03 4.33
N GLY A 159 6.54 -15.12 3.95
CA GLY A 159 5.08 -15.18 3.77
C GLY A 159 4.56 -14.30 2.63
N ILE A 160 5.43 -13.81 1.74
CA ILE A 160 5.03 -12.89 0.66
C ILE A 160 4.64 -13.68 -0.59
N GLN A 161 3.46 -13.38 -1.11
CA GLN A 161 2.91 -13.90 -2.36
C GLN A 161 3.90 -13.74 -3.52
N PHE A 162 4.02 -14.74 -4.38
CA PHE A 162 4.79 -14.61 -5.61
C PHE A 162 4.18 -13.58 -6.55
N GLN A 163 5.01 -12.60 -6.89
CA GLN A 163 4.74 -11.67 -7.97
C GLN A 163 6.05 -11.43 -8.73
N THR A 164 5.98 -11.40 -10.05
CA THR A 164 7.18 -11.21 -10.89
C THR A 164 7.88 -9.88 -10.61
N PHE A 165 7.17 -8.94 -10.04
CA PHE A 165 7.60 -7.59 -9.72
C PHE A 165 8.07 -7.38 -8.26
N ASN A 166 8.11 -8.41 -7.40
CA ASN A 166 8.67 -8.21 -6.06
C ASN A 166 10.08 -7.62 -6.15
N THR A 167 10.39 -6.70 -5.24
CA THR A 167 11.66 -5.96 -5.21
C THR A 167 12.88 -6.87 -5.24
N LEU A 168 12.79 -8.02 -4.57
CA LEU A 168 13.83 -9.05 -4.58
C LEU A 168 14.27 -9.39 -6.02
N TYR A 169 13.33 -9.64 -6.92
CA TYR A 169 13.65 -9.98 -8.32
C TYR A 169 14.13 -8.78 -9.11
N GLN A 170 13.60 -7.59 -8.83
CA GLN A 170 14.07 -6.35 -9.43
C GLN A 170 15.53 -6.07 -9.07
N LEU A 171 15.91 -6.24 -7.79
CA LEU A 171 17.30 -6.09 -7.34
C LEU A 171 18.23 -7.16 -7.92
N CYS A 172 17.77 -8.38 -8.09
CA CYS A 172 18.53 -9.42 -8.80
C CYS A 172 18.82 -9.01 -10.26
N ALA A 173 17.84 -8.38 -10.95
CA ALA A 173 18.05 -7.86 -12.30
C ALA A 173 19.04 -6.67 -12.30
N ASP A 174 18.95 -5.76 -11.32
CA ASP A 174 19.90 -4.64 -11.16
C ASP A 174 21.32 -5.14 -10.83
N ARG A 175 21.43 -6.22 -10.06
CA ARG A 175 22.72 -6.89 -9.83
C ARG A 175 23.31 -7.43 -11.14
N ALA A 176 22.50 -8.12 -11.92
CA ALA A 176 22.93 -8.72 -13.19
C ALA A 176 23.36 -7.66 -14.22
N SER A 177 22.72 -6.47 -14.21
CA SER A 177 23.11 -5.33 -15.06
C SER A 177 24.33 -4.56 -14.55
N GLY A 178 24.83 -4.86 -13.33
CA GLY A 178 25.96 -4.16 -12.70
C GLY A 178 25.56 -2.87 -11.96
N LYS A 179 24.29 -2.47 -11.96
CA LYS A 179 23.79 -1.22 -11.33
C LYS A 179 24.08 -1.17 -9.82
N LEU A 180 24.14 -2.32 -9.13
CA LEU A 180 24.41 -2.38 -7.69
C LEU A 180 25.87 -2.08 -7.31
N ALA A 181 26.82 -2.08 -8.26
CA ALA A 181 28.25 -1.88 -7.96
C ALA A 181 28.55 -0.51 -7.33
N GLU A 182 27.83 0.52 -7.72
CA GLU A 182 27.99 1.90 -7.23
C GLU A 182 27.04 2.21 -6.07
N ALA A 183 26.04 1.38 -5.81
CA ALA A 183 25.00 1.63 -4.82
C ALA A 183 25.56 1.57 -3.38
N LYS A 184 25.18 2.54 -2.56
CA LYS A 184 25.48 2.64 -1.13
C LYS A 184 24.22 2.65 -0.26
N SER A 185 23.08 2.99 -0.84
CA SER A 185 21.78 2.97 -0.16
C SER A 185 20.69 2.51 -1.11
N PHE A 186 19.70 1.84 -0.53
CA PHE A 186 18.44 1.46 -1.15
C PHE A 186 17.33 2.19 -0.40
N LEU A 187 16.39 2.82 -1.09
CA LEU A 187 15.20 3.43 -0.51
C LEU A 187 13.97 3.07 -1.33
N LEU A 188 12.95 2.53 -0.69
CA LEU A 188 11.63 2.39 -1.31
C LEU A 188 11.09 3.76 -1.73
N LEU A 189 10.31 3.82 -2.79
CA LEU A 189 9.90 5.08 -3.43
C LEU A 189 9.37 6.14 -2.45
N PRO A 190 8.42 5.86 -1.54
CA PRO A 190 7.91 6.89 -0.62
C PRO A 190 8.98 7.36 0.38
N CYS A 191 9.89 6.47 0.78
CA CYS A 191 11.03 6.81 1.62
C CYS A 191 12.04 7.67 0.86
N TYR A 192 12.25 7.42 -0.43
CA TYR A 192 13.08 8.26 -1.29
C TYR A 192 12.48 9.66 -1.47
N LEU A 193 11.17 9.76 -1.72
CA LEU A 193 10.49 11.05 -1.82
C LEU A 193 10.54 11.85 -0.49
N SER A 194 10.39 11.15 0.65
CA SER A 194 10.57 11.74 1.98
C SER A 194 12.01 12.20 2.22
N PHE A 195 13.01 11.43 1.73
CA PHE A 195 14.41 11.81 1.78
C PHE A 195 14.68 13.10 0.97
N LEU A 196 14.09 13.25 -0.21
CA LEU A 196 14.22 14.49 -1.01
C LEU A 196 13.65 15.72 -0.30
N LEU A 197 12.63 15.55 0.56
CA LEU A 197 12.08 16.65 1.36
C LEU A 197 12.92 16.99 2.58
N THR A 198 13.57 16.00 3.22
CA THR A 198 14.15 16.14 4.56
C THR A 198 15.66 15.95 4.63
N GLY A 199 16.25 15.30 3.64
CA GLY A 199 17.65 14.83 3.69
C GLY A 199 17.86 13.62 4.62
N VAL A 200 16.81 13.04 5.19
CA VAL A 200 16.89 11.92 6.14
C VAL A 200 16.46 10.62 5.47
N LYS A 201 17.34 9.62 5.47
CA LYS A 201 17.06 8.27 4.93
C LYS A 201 16.38 7.41 5.99
N VAL A 202 15.23 6.84 5.65
CA VAL A 202 14.47 5.90 6.48
C VAL A 202 14.06 4.69 5.65
N GLN A 203 13.77 3.56 6.31
CA GLN A 203 13.22 2.35 5.69
C GLN A 203 11.92 2.00 6.43
N GLU A 204 10.79 2.26 5.82
CA GLU A 204 9.52 2.03 6.48
C GLU A 204 9.11 0.54 6.36
N TYR A 205 8.67 -0.02 7.49
CA TYR A 205 8.42 -1.46 7.66
C TYR A 205 7.31 -1.99 6.77
N THR A 206 6.15 -1.31 6.66
CA THR A 206 4.99 -1.86 5.93
C THR A 206 5.28 -2.02 4.45
N ASN A 207 5.98 -1.04 3.86
CA ASN A 207 6.41 -1.10 2.47
C ASN A 207 7.58 -2.07 2.30
N ALA A 208 8.53 -2.11 3.25
CA ALA A 208 9.67 -3.04 3.18
C ALA A 208 9.21 -4.51 3.14
N THR A 209 8.11 -4.87 3.78
CA THR A 209 7.60 -6.25 3.72
C THR A 209 7.15 -6.66 2.33
N THR A 210 6.70 -5.72 1.46
CA THR A 210 6.30 -6.04 0.08
C THR A 210 7.46 -6.52 -0.79
N THR A 211 8.69 -6.27 -0.34
CA THR A 211 9.91 -6.57 -1.10
C THR A 211 10.17 -8.07 -1.29
N GLY A 212 9.58 -8.93 -0.45
CA GLY A 212 9.91 -10.35 -0.39
C GLY A 212 11.28 -10.64 0.26
N MET A 213 11.80 -9.71 1.09
CA MET A 213 13.12 -9.84 1.75
C MET A 213 13.06 -9.66 3.27
N ILE A 214 11.88 -9.40 3.85
CA ILE A 214 11.73 -9.31 5.30
C ILE A 214 11.32 -10.66 5.86
N ASN A 215 12.07 -11.14 6.83
CA ASN A 215 11.74 -12.37 7.56
C ASN A 215 10.51 -12.13 8.44
N ALA A 216 9.48 -12.96 8.28
CA ALA A 216 8.20 -12.81 8.96
C ALA A 216 8.26 -13.08 10.48
N GLU A 217 9.27 -13.81 10.97
CA GLU A 217 9.44 -14.12 12.39
C GLU A 217 10.28 -13.05 13.11
N THR A 218 11.36 -12.59 12.45
CA THR A 218 12.30 -11.63 13.06
C THR A 218 11.97 -10.18 12.77
N HIS A 219 11.10 -9.91 11.76
CA HIS A 219 10.73 -8.57 11.28
C HIS A 219 11.93 -7.73 10.79
N THR A 220 12.97 -8.40 10.30
CA THR A 220 14.20 -7.79 9.79
C THR A 220 14.51 -8.28 8.39
N TRP A 221 15.46 -7.63 7.71
CA TRP A 221 16.00 -8.13 6.45
C TRP A 221 16.55 -9.55 6.62
N ASP A 222 16.05 -10.51 5.84
CA ASP A 222 16.48 -11.91 5.90
C ASP A 222 17.85 -12.07 5.25
N GLN A 223 18.88 -12.31 6.07
CA GLN A 223 20.27 -12.36 5.61
C GLN A 223 20.52 -13.53 4.67
N ASP A 224 19.81 -14.64 4.82
CA ASP A 224 19.96 -15.80 3.93
C ASP A 224 19.37 -15.50 2.55
N ILE A 225 18.23 -14.79 2.49
CA ILE A 225 17.64 -14.32 1.22
C ILE A 225 18.59 -13.32 0.54
N LEU A 226 19.11 -12.34 1.29
CA LEU A 226 20.08 -11.39 0.73
C LEU A 226 21.31 -12.08 0.19
N ALA A 227 21.85 -13.07 0.93
CA ALA A 227 23.01 -13.86 0.50
C ALA A 227 22.71 -14.71 -0.74
N ALA A 228 21.56 -15.41 -0.78
CA ALA A 228 21.14 -16.22 -1.94
C ALA A 228 20.94 -15.37 -3.19
N ALA A 229 20.39 -14.17 -3.03
CA ALA A 229 20.20 -13.20 -4.10
C ALA A 229 21.50 -12.45 -4.48
N GLY A 230 22.58 -12.61 -3.72
CA GLY A 230 23.84 -11.89 -3.92
C GLY A 230 23.73 -10.39 -3.72
N LEU A 231 22.83 -9.96 -2.80
CA LEU A 231 22.57 -8.55 -2.50
C LEU A 231 23.44 -8.08 -1.34
N PRO A 232 24.14 -6.93 -1.49
CA PRO A 232 25.00 -6.42 -0.43
C PRO A 232 24.16 -5.94 0.77
N ALA A 233 24.35 -6.55 1.95
CA ALA A 233 23.57 -6.22 3.15
C ALA A 233 23.66 -4.73 3.57
N HIS A 234 24.76 -4.05 3.25
CA HIS A 234 24.96 -2.63 3.58
C HIS A 234 23.98 -1.67 2.88
N LEU A 235 23.29 -2.10 1.81
CA LEU A 235 22.30 -1.31 1.12
C LEU A 235 21.03 -1.09 1.97
N PHE A 236 20.73 -2.03 2.85
CA PHE A 236 19.48 -2.11 3.59
C PHE A 236 19.65 -1.54 5.00
N GLY A 237 19.06 -0.35 5.20
CA GLY A 237 19.07 0.32 6.50
C GLY A 237 18.17 -0.38 7.54
N GLU A 238 18.20 0.11 8.75
CA GLU A 238 17.33 -0.33 9.84
C GLU A 238 15.87 0.01 9.52
N LEU A 239 14.96 -0.93 9.82
CA LEU A 239 13.53 -0.75 9.57
C LEU A 239 12.90 0.14 10.63
N THR A 240 12.06 1.06 10.20
CA THR A 240 11.34 2.02 11.04
C THR A 240 9.83 1.76 10.97
N GLN A 241 9.17 1.73 12.11
CA GLN A 241 7.71 1.57 12.18
C GLN A 241 6.99 2.85 11.72
N PRO A 242 5.78 2.72 11.13
CA PRO A 242 4.91 3.87 10.91
C PRO A 242 4.61 4.59 12.23
N GLY A 243 4.33 5.90 12.15
CA GLY A 243 4.16 6.75 13.33
C GLY A 243 5.47 7.35 13.85
N SER A 244 6.59 7.17 13.14
CA SER A 244 7.87 7.78 13.48
C SER A 244 8.05 9.15 12.82
N THR A 245 8.88 10.02 13.41
CA THR A 245 9.29 11.29 12.81
C THR A 245 10.46 11.05 11.84
N VAL A 246 10.33 11.53 10.61
CA VAL A 246 11.44 11.55 9.63
C VAL A 246 12.33 12.77 9.90
N GLY A 247 11.76 13.96 9.85
CA GLY A 247 12.51 15.21 10.10
C GLY A 247 11.79 16.43 9.54
N PRO A 248 12.33 17.64 9.79
CA PRO A 248 11.81 18.86 9.20
C PRO A 248 12.11 18.93 7.70
N LEU A 249 11.32 19.69 6.96
CA LEU A 249 11.70 20.08 5.59
C LEU A 249 13.09 20.74 5.60
N THR A 250 13.92 20.45 4.60
CA THR A 250 15.19 21.14 4.41
C THR A 250 14.95 22.65 4.26
N ASP A 251 15.97 23.48 4.54
CA ASP A 251 15.85 24.93 4.36
C ASP A 251 15.54 25.31 2.91
N GLU A 252 16.06 24.55 1.94
CA GLU A 252 15.76 24.74 0.52
C GLU A 252 14.27 24.49 0.22
N ILE A 253 13.73 23.37 0.68
CA ILE A 253 12.31 23.03 0.44
C ILE A 253 11.41 24.01 1.20
N ALA A 254 11.73 24.33 2.47
CA ALA A 254 10.98 25.31 3.24
C ALA A 254 10.95 26.70 2.55
N ALA A 255 12.05 27.13 1.96
CA ALA A 255 12.10 28.37 1.17
C ALA A 255 11.25 28.27 -0.13
N ARG A 256 11.26 27.10 -0.81
CA ARG A 256 10.46 26.88 -2.04
C ARG A 256 8.95 26.91 -1.75
N VAL A 257 8.51 26.40 -0.62
CA VAL A 257 7.07 26.28 -0.28
C VAL A 257 6.56 27.46 0.57
N GLY A 258 7.45 28.20 1.23
CA GLY A 258 7.13 29.40 2.01
C GLY A 258 6.80 29.17 3.47
N TYR A 259 6.96 27.93 3.98
CA TYR A 259 6.72 27.59 5.39
C TYR A 259 7.60 26.41 5.83
N ARG A 260 7.59 26.12 7.14
CA ARG A 260 8.24 24.95 7.73
C ARG A 260 7.18 23.92 8.12
N ALA A 261 7.50 22.65 7.92
CA ALA A 261 6.68 21.52 8.36
C ALA A 261 7.59 20.34 8.73
N THR A 262 7.04 19.38 9.45
CA THR A 262 7.73 18.13 9.81
C THR A 262 7.16 16.96 9.01
N VAL A 263 8.04 16.17 8.39
CA VAL A 263 7.63 14.93 7.73
C VAL A 263 7.53 13.83 8.77
N LEU A 264 6.35 13.22 8.86
CA LEU A 264 6.05 12.04 9.66
C LEU A 264 5.94 10.83 8.74
N LEU A 265 6.28 9.67 9.26
CA LEU A 265 6.27 8.41 8.51
C LEU A 265 4.90 7.74 8.67
N PRO A 266 4.00 7.78 7.67
CA PRO A 266 2.78 6.97 7.69
C PRO A 266 3.11 5.50 7.45
N ALA A 267 2.13 4.63 7.33
CA ALA A 267 2.31 3.36 6.66
C ALA A 267 2.50 3.67 5.16
N THR A 268 3.73 3.61 4.67
CA THR A 268 4.07 4.17 3.35
C THR A 268 3.63 3.31 2.16
N HIS A 269 3.18 2.08 2.40
CA HIS A 269 2.44 1.30 1.40
C HIS A 269 0.96 1.74 1.43
N ASP A 270 0.44 2.24 0.30
CA ASP A 270 -0.92 2.77 0.15
C ASP A 270 -2.00 1.85 0.74
N THR A 271 -1.90 0.55 0.46
CA THR A 271 -2.82 -0.44 1.02
C THR A 271 -2.68 -0.58 2.54
N ALA A 272 -1.47 -0.45 3.10
CA ALA A 272 -1.29 -0.47 4.55
C ALA A 272 -1.99 0.74 5.19
N SER A 273 -1.79 1.93 4.64
CA SER A 273 -2.53 3.12 5.05
C SER A 273 -4.04 2.92 4.92
N ALA A 274 -4.54 2.41 3.79
CA ALA A 274 -5.97 2.17 3.60
C ALA A 274 -6.57 1.25 4.66
N VAL A 275 -5.89 0.15 5.01
CA VAL A 275 -6.36 -0.81 6.03
C VAL A 275 -6.36 -0.20 7.44
N LEU A 276 -5.43 0.69 7.75
CA LEU A 276 -5.44 1.42 9.04
C LEU A 276 -6.70 2.28 9.19
N ALA A 277 -7.19 2.88 8.10
CA ALA A 277 -8.43 3.65 8.07
C ALA A 277 -9.70 2.79 7.97
N ALA A 278 -9.60 1.48 7.82
CA ALA A 278 -10.79 0.63 7.81
C ALA A 278 -11.54 0.77 9.14
N PRO A 279 -12.87 1.00 9.13
CA PRO A 279 -13.66 1.34 10.33
C PRO A 279 -13.94 0.11 11.21
N LEU A 280 -12.96 -0.77 11.37
CA LEU A 280 -13.07 -2.04 12.08
C LEU A 280 -13.25 -1.80 13.58
N ALA A 281 -14.39 -2.24 14.12
CA ALA A 281 -14.62 -2.25 15.57
C ALA A 281 -14.04 -3.51 16.26
N ALA A 282 -13.87 -4.58 15.49
CA ALA A 282 -13.26 -5.85 15.86
C ALA A 282 -12.58 -6.44 14.61
N PRO A 283 -11.66 -7.42 14.76
CA PRO A 283 -11.05 -8.08 13.60
C PRO A 283 -12.10 -8.63 12.64
N ALA A 284 -12.10 -8.13 11.42
CA ALA A 284 -13.01 -8.51 10.34
C ALA A 284 -12.26 -8.46 8.99
N PRO A 285 -12.65 -9.27 8.00
CA PRO A 285 -12.08 -9.19 6.68
C PRO A 285 -12.43 -7.88 5.99
N TYR A 286 -11.53 -7.46 5.11
CA TYR A 286 -11.67 -6.26 4.29
C TYR A 286 -11.35 -6.53 2.82
N ILE A 287 -11.84 -5.67 1.95
CA ILE A 287 -11.33 -5.48 0.58
C ILE A 287 -10.90 -4.02 0.45
N SER A 288 -9.61 -3.78 0.25
CA SER A 288 -9.12 -2.51 -0.26
C SER A 288 -9.30 -2.50 -1.77
N SER A 289 -10.37 -1.84 -2.23
CA SER A 289 -10.83 -1.90 -3.62
C SER A 289 -10.42 -0.66 -4.40
N GLY A 290 -9.46 -0.84 -5.29
CA GLY A 290 -8.92 0.15 -6.22
C GLY A 290 -8.63 -0.46 -7.58
N THR A 291 -7.55 -0.06 -8.23
CA THR A 291 -7.04 -0.71 -9.45
C THR A 291 -6.83 -2.21 -9.22
N TRP A 292 -6.20 -2.56 -8.11
CA TRP A 292 -6.20 -3.89 -7.51
C TRP A 292 -7.29 -3.99 -6.44
N SER A 293 -7.71 -5.21 -6.11
CA SER A 293 -8.50 -5.50 -4.92
C SER A 293 -7.69 -6.38 -3.99
N LEU A 294 -7.36 -5.87 -2.81
CA LEU A 294 -6.63 -6.62 -1.81
C LEU A 294 -7.62 -7.09 -0.74
N LEU A 295 -7.96 -8.38 -0.80
CA LEU A 295 -8.85 -9.03 0.16
C LEU A 295 -8.02 -9.64 1.28
N GLY A 296 -8.29 -9.30 2.53
CA GLY A 296 -7.50 -9.81 3.64
C GLY A 296 -8.12 -9.58 5.01
N ILE A 297 -7.32 -9.89 6.01
CA ILE A 297 -7.61 -9.67 7.44
C ILE A 297 -6.31 -9.34 8.18
N GLU A 298 -6.42 -8.54 9.24
CA GLU A 298 -5.28 -8.30 10.14
C GLU A 298 -5.04 -9.50 11.06
N GLN A 299 -3.78 -9.89 11.22
CA GLN A 299 -3.32 -11.02 12.03
C GLN A 299 -2.12 -10.62 12.90
N GLU A 300 -2.01 -11.20 14.10
CA GLU A 300 -0.83 -11.00 14.97
C GLU A 300 0.39 -11.78 14.49
N LYS A 301 0.18 -12.87 13.76
CA LYS A 301 1.25 -13.76 13.26
C LYS A 301 1.07 -14.03 11.78
N ALA A 302 2.19 -14.19 11.10
CA ALA A 302 2.20 -14.59 9.70
C ALA A 302 1.78 -16.06 9.53
N HIS A 303 1.07 -16.34 8.45
CA HIS A 303 0.74 -17.68 7.97
C HIS A 303 1.69 -18.02 6.81
N THR A 304 2.79 -18.71 7.12
CA THR A 304 3.85 -19.04 6.15
C THR A 304 3.90 -20.52 5.78
N ASP A 305 2.84 -21.25 6.11
CA ASP A 305 2.71 -22.69 5.88
C ASP A 305 2.35 -23.03 4.42
N ALA A 306 2.38 -24.33 4.11
CA ALA A 306 2.05 -24.84 2.79
C ALA A 306 0.59 -24.57 2.36
N GLN A 307 -0.34 -24.44 3.32
CA GLN A 307 -1.74 -24.14 3.02
C GLN A 307 -1.86 -22.69 2.53
N SER A 308 -1.24 -21.73 3.23
CA SER A 308 -1.21 -20.33 2.82
C SER A 308 -0.52 -20.13 1.47
N LEU A 309 0.58 -20.86 1.24
CA LEU A 309 1.25 -20.90 -0.06
C LEU A 309 0.32 -21.39 -1.18
N ALA A 310 -0.42 -22.46 -0.95
CA ALA A 310 -1.31 -23.06 -1.94
C ALA A 310 -2.48 -22.17 -2.33
N VAL A 311 -2.99 -21.34 -1.39
CA VAL A 311 -4.07 -20.38 -1.65
C VAL A 311 -3.55 -19.01 -2.08
N ASN A 312 -2.23 -18.84 -2.22
CA ASN A 312 -1.54 -17.66 -2.71
C ASN A 312 -1.87 -16.38 -1.93
N TYR A 313 -1.86 -16.47 -0.60
CA TYR A 313 -1.99 -15.32 0.31
C TYR A 313 -0.62 -14.75 0.68
N SER A 314 -0.58 -13.44 0.93
CA SER A 314 0.58 -12.68 1.34
C SER A 314 0.46 -12.22 2.79
N ASN A 315 1.57 -12.16 3.52
CA ASN A 315 1.65 -11.65 4.90
C ASN A 315 2.43 -10.34 4.92
N GLU A 316 1.79 -9.26 4.47
CA GLU A 316 2.42 -7.95 4.46
C GLU A 316 2.35 -7.30 5.85
N GLY A 317 3.41 -6.62 6.23
CA GLY A 317 3.52 -5.97 7.54
C GLY A 317 2.52 -4.83 7.73
N SER A 318 2.12 -4.63 8.98
CA SER A 318 1.27 -3.56 9.46
C SER A 318 1.87 -2.92 10.72
N LEU A 319 1.11 -2.02 11.35
CA LEU A 319 1.52 -1.34 12.58
C LEU A 319 1.86 -2.36 13.70
N ASN A 320 2.90 -2.06 14.49
CA ASN A 320 3.33 -2.89 15.63
C ASN A 320 3.69 -4.33 15.26
N PHE A 321 4.26 -4.53 14.07
CA PHE A 321 4.67 -5.86 13.57
C PHE A 321 3.52 -6.86 13.42
N THR A 322 2.28 -6.41 13.32
CA THR A 322 1.16 -7.24 12.88
C THR A 322 1.20 -7.43 11.37
N PHE A 323 0.34 -8.28 10.85
CA PHE A 323 0.32 -8.63 9.44
C PHE A 323 -1.06 -8.36 8.83
N ARG A 324 -1.05 -7.93 7.59
CA ARG A 324 -2.16 -7.98 6.66
C ARG A 324 -2.07 -9.30 5.89
N TYR A 325 -2.77 -10.31 6.35
CA TYR A 325 -2.89 -11.58 5.64
C TYR A 325 -3.88 -11.40 4.52
N GLN A 326 -3.40 -11.22 3.29
CA GLN A 326 -4.21 -10.74 2.18
C GLN A 326 -3.80 -11.37 0.85
N GLN A 327 -4.71 -11.31 -0.12
CA GLN A 327 -4.50 -11.75 -1.50
C GLN A 327 -4.71 -10.58 -2.44
N ASN A 328 -3.80 -10.39 -3.39
CA ASN A 328 -3.95 -9.45 -4.48
C ASN A 328 -4.83 -10.08 -5.56
N ILE A 329 -5.94 -9.45 -5.85
CA ILE A 329 -6.91 -9.84 -6.89
C ILE A 329 -6.91 -8.74 -7.95
N MET A 330 -6.98 -9.10 -9.23
CA MET A 330 -7.21 -8.13 -10.29
C MET A 330 -8.54 -7.42 -10.00
N GLY A 331 -8.46 -6.12 -9.72
CA GLY A 331 -9.60 -5.35 -9.24
C GLY A 331 -10.31 -4.56 -10.33
N LEU A 332 -10.62 -3.30 -10.04
CA LEU A 332 -11.33 -2.41 -10.97
C LEU A 332 -10.54 -2.08 -12.24
N TRP A 333 -9.27 -2.46 -12.33
CA TRP A 333 -8.46 -2.35 -13.54
C TRP A 333 -9.16 -2.90 -14.78
N MET A 334 -9.85 -4.04 -14.65
CA MET A 334 -10.59 -4.63 -15.77
C MET A 334 -11.71 -3.71 -16.25
N LEU A 335 -12.54 -3.21 -15.34
CA LEU A 335 -13.63 -2.27 -15.65
C LEU A 335 -13.10 -0.92 -16.13
N GLN A 336 -12.03 -0.41 -15.54
CA GLN A 336 -11.36 0.83 -15.95
C GLN A 336 -10.81 0.71 -17.38
N SER A 337 -10.24 -0.45 -17.74
CA SER A 337 -9.70 -0.72 -19.06
C SER A 337 -10.82 -0.83 -20.10
N ILE A 338 -11.89 -1.56 -19.82
CA ILE A 338 -13.09 -1.64 -20.67
C ILE A 338 -13.68 -0.22 -20.86
N ARG A 339 -13.80 0.56 -19.79
CA ARG A 339 -14.30 1.94 -19.86
C ARG A 339 -13.45 2.80 -20.80
N ARG A 340 -12.11 2.70 -20.73
CA ARG A 340 -11.20 3.42 -21.64
C ARG A 340 -11.41 3.02 -23.09
N GLU A 341 -11.54 1.73 -23.36
CA GLU A 341 -11.80 1.22 -24.73
C GLU A 341 -13.15 1.74 -25.25
N LEU A 342 -14.21 1.68 -24.47
CA LEU A 342 -15.55 2.17 -24.85
C LEU A 342 -15.63 3.69 -24.97
N THR A 343 -14.74 4.42 -24.29
CA THR A 343 -14.64 5.88 -24.39
C THR A 343 -13.89 6.32 -25.65
N ALA A 344 -13.01 5.47 -26.19
CA ALA A 344 -12.21 5.82 -27.36
C ALA A 344 -13.09 6.25 -28.54
N GLY A 345 -12.84 7.45 -29.07
CA GLY A 345 -13.63 8.04 -30.18
C GLY A 345 -14.96 8.70 -29.79
N ARG A 346 -15.31 8.75 -28.50
CA ARG A 346 -16.46 9.52 -27.99
C ARG A 346 -16.05 10.95 -27.67
N GLN A 347 -17.01 11.89 -27.74
CA GLN A 347 -16.81 13.27 -27.28
C GLN A 347 -16.78 13.35 -25.76
N GLU A 348 -17.64 12.59 -25.08
CA GLU A 348 -17.71 12.50 -23.62
C GLU A 348 -17.31 11.10 -23.13
N PRO A 349 -16.50 10.99 -22.07
CA PRO A 349 -16.17 9.72 -21.48
C PRO A 349 -17.40 9.02 -20.91
N ILE A 350 -17.54 7.71 -21.18
CA ILE A 350 -18.59 6.91 -20.52
C ILE A 350 -18.35 6.91 -19.01
N SER A 351 -19.39 7.14 -18.21
CA SER A 351 -19.32 7.15 -16.76
C SER A 351 -19.28 5.71 -16.18
N PHE A 352 -18.82 5.55 -14.93
CA PHE A 352 -18.94 4.26 -14.24
C PHE A 352 -20.39 3.85 -13.97
N GLY A 353 -21.31 4.83 -13.80
CA GLY A 353 -22.74 4.56 -13.71
C GLY A 353 -23.29 3.90 -14.97
N GLU A 354 -22.95 4.44 -16.16
CA GLU A 354 -23.34 3.84 -17.43
C GLU A 354 -22.76 2.43 -17.62
N ILE A 355 -21.52 2.19 -17.19
CA ILE A 355 -20.91 0.84 -17.19
C ILE A 355 -21.73 -0.12 -16.32
N ALA A 356 -22.11 0.29 -15.12
CA ALA A 356 -22.94 -0.51 -14.22
C ALA A 356 -24.34 -0.75 -14.80
N ASP A 357 -24.97 0.26 -15.42
CA ASP A 357 -26.27 0.12 -16.05
C ASP A 357 -26.24 -0.84 -17.25
N MET A 358 -25.19 -0.79 -18.07
CA MET A 358 -24.96 -1.79 -19.13
C MET A 358 -24.92 -3.20 -18.56
N ALA A 359 -24.16 -3.41 -17.46
CA ALA A 359 -24.09 -4.73 -16.82
C ALA A 359 -25.45 -5.18 -16.23
N ARG A 360 -26.25 -4.24 -15.67
CA ARG A 360 -27.58 -4.53 -15.13
C ARG A 360 -28.60 -4.87 -16.22
N SER A 361 -28.39 -4.41 -17.47
CA SER A 361 -29.30 -4.65 -18.57
C SER A 361 -29.30 -6.10 -19.11
N VAL A 362 -28.35 -6.92 -18.67
CA VAL A 362 -28.17 -8.31 -19.12
C VAL A 362 -28.00 -9.26 -17.92
N THR A 363 -28.32 -10.53 -18.15
CA THR A 363 -28.05 -11.60 -17.16
C THR A 363 -26.66 -12.16 -17.40
N GLY A 364 -25.92 -12.49 -16.31
CA GLY A 364 -24.65 -13.16 -16.40
C GLY A 364 -24.83 -14.63 -16.80
N GLU A 365 -23.96 -15.13 -17.66
CA GLU A 365 -23.99 -16.51 -18.17
C GLU A 365 -22.79 -17.34 -17.69
N GLY A 366 -21.78 -16.70 -17.06
CA GLY A 366 -20.59 -17.36 -16.54
C GLY A 366 -19.54 -16.36 -16.07
N THR A 367 -18.40 -16.89 -15.66
CA THR A 367 -17.28 -16.13 -15.12
C THR A 367 -15.96 -16.51 -15.80
N VAL A 368 -14.95 -15.64 -15.66
CA VAL A 368 -13.56 -15.88 -16.04
C VAL A 368 -12.68 -15.86 -14.79
N ASP A 369 -11.51 -16.48 -14.83
CA ASP A 369 -10.49 -16.29 -13.79
C ASP A 369 -9.87 -14.89 -13.94
N VAL A 370 -10.29 -13.96 -13.09
CA VAL A 370 -9.81 -12.57 -13.12
C VAL A 370 -8.31 -12.44 -12.88
N ASN A 371 -7.68 -13.43 -12.23
CA ASN A 371 -6.26 -13.45 -11.93
C ASN A 371 -5.42 -14.11 -13.05
N HIS A 372 -6.04 -14.52 -14.17
CA HIS A 372 -5.29 -15.08 -15.29
C HIS A 372 -4.30 -14.03 -15.84
N PRO A 373 -3.04 -14.42 -16.14
CA PRO A 373 -1.99 -13.49 -16.60
C PRO A 373 -2.38 -12.62 -17.79
N ASP A 374 -3.24 -13.11 -18.69
CA ASP A 374 -3.71 -12.37 -19.86
C ASP A 374 -4.42 -11.05 -19.51
N PHE A 375 -4.98 -10.92 -18.29
CA PHE A 375 -5.68 -9.70 -17.86
C PHE A 375 -4.75 -8.65 -17.25
N LEU A 376 -3.47 -8.95 -17.02
CA LEU A 376 -2.53 -8.04 -16.38
C LEU A 376 -2.25 -6.78 -17.22
N ALA A 377 -2.00 -6.97 -18.52
CA ALA A 377 -1.69 -5.88 -19.45
C ALA A 377 -2.14 -6.22 -20.89
N PRO A 378 -3.44 -6.48 -21.14
CA PRO A 378 -3.89 -6.84 -22.48
C PRO A 378 -3.92 -5.62 -23.41
N LYS A 379 -3.72 -5.84 -24.70
CA LYS A 379 -3.91 -4.80 -25.73
C LYS A 379 -5.39 -4.34 -25.81
N SER A 380 -6.33 -5.24 -25.56
CA SER A 380 -7.75 -4.99 -25.45
C SER A 380 -8.32 -5.86 -24.35
N MET A 381 -8.84 -5.25 -23.29
CA MET A 381 -9.51 -5.96 -22.21
C MET A 381 -10.80 -6.61 -22.69
N ILE A 382 -11.59 -5.91 -23.51
CA ILE A 382 -12.82 -6.43 -24.11
C ILE A 382 -12.51 -7.67 -24.97
N GLY A 383 -11.47 -7.60 -25.81
CA GLY A 383 -11.03 -8.71 -26.64
C GLY A 383 -10.58 -9.91 -25.82
N THR A 384 -9.82 -9.67 -24.74
CA THR A 384 -9.31 -10.73 -23.86
C THR A 384 -10.46 -11.39 -23.08
N VAL A 385 -11.41 -10.62 -22.54
CA VAL A 385 -12.59 -11.20 -21.87
C VAL A 385 -13.38 -12.08 -22.84
N ARG A 386 -13.60 -11.64 -24.09
CA ARG A 386 -14.27 -12.46 -25.10
C ARG A 386 -13.53 -13.75 -25.45
N ALA A 387 -12.20 -13.71 -25.45
CA ALA A 387 -11.39 -14.92 -25.70
C ALA A 387 -11.58 -15.97 -24.58
N HIS A 388 -11.70 -15.53 -23.32
CA HIS A 388 -11.93 -16.40 -22.16
C HIS A 388 -13.42 -16.73 -21.92
N ALA A 389 -14.33 -15.90 -22.42
CA ALA A 389 -15.78 -16.02 -22.30
C ALA A 389 -16.46 -15.82 -23.68
N PRO A 390 -16.40 -16.79 -24.60
CA PRO A 390 -16.92 -16.66 -25.98
C PRO A 390 -18.43 -16.36 -26.06
N TRP A 391 -19.19 -16.63 -25.01
CA TRP A 391 -20.60 -16.28 -24.88
C TRP A 391 -20.84 -14.78 -24.64
N ALA A 392 -19.86 -14.03 -24.16
CA ALA A 392 -19.95 -12.58 -23.91
C ALA A 392 -19.77 -11.81 -25.24
N VAL A 393 -20.80 -11.82 -26.09
CA VAL A 393 -20.77 -11.24 -27.44
C VAL A 393 -20.90 -9.73 -27.42
N THR A 394 -21.83 -9.18 -26.63
CA THR A 394 -22.07 -7.74 -26.51
C THR A 394 -21.17 -7.13 -25.41
N ASP A 395 -20.93 -5.81 -25.51
CA ASP A 395 -20.15 -5.11 -24.48
C ASP A 395 -20.83 -5.18 -23.10
N ALA A 396 -22.16 -5.14 -23.05
CA ALA A 396 -22.92 -5.33 -21.81
C ALA A 396 -22.65 -6.71 -21.16
N GLN A 397 -22.59 -7.78 -21.98
CA GLN A 397 -22.26 -9.12 -21.49
C GLN A 397 -20.79 -9.22 -21.03
N VAL A 398 -19.86 -8.57 -21.73
CA VAL A 398 -18.45 -8.49 -21.32
C VAL A 398 -18.33 -7.81 -19.96
N ILE A 399 -18.96 -6.66 -19.79
CA ILE A 399 -18.94 -5.91 -18.53
C ILE A 399 -19.56 -6.75 -17.41
N ARG A 400 -20.73 -7.36 -17.68
CA ARG A 400 -21.41 -8.21 -16.70
C ARG A 400 -20.57 -9.42 -16.30
N CYS A 401 -19.90 -10.06 -17.24
CA CYS A 401 -18.96 -11.15 -16.96
C CYS A 401 -17.88 -10.71 -15.99
N VAL A 402 -17.29 -9.53 -16.18
CA VAL A 402 -16.26 -9.02 -15.28
C VAL A 402 -16.81 -8.77 -13.87
N TYR A 403 -17.98 -8.16 -13.73
CA TYR A 403 -18.61 -7.95 -12.42
C TYR A 403 -18.89 -9.27 -11.70
N ASP A 404 -19.50 -10.23 -12.38
CA ASP A 404 -19.80 -11.55 -11.81
C ASP A 404 -18.51 -12.31 -11.45
N SER A 405 -17.46 -12.18 -12.28
CA SER A 405 -16.15 -12.81 -12.04
C SER A 405 -15.44 -12.24 -10.82
N LEU A 406 -15.45 -10.90 -10.65
CA LEU A 406 -14.87 -10.26 -9.46
C LEU A 406 -15.61 -10.69 -8.19
N ALA A 407 -16.94 -10.68 -8.19
CA ALA A 407 -17.74 -11.11 -7.04
C ALA A 407 -17.51 -12.60 -6.69
N ALA A 408 -17.40 -13.47 -7.71
CA ALA A 408 -17.09 -14.89 -7.52
C ALA A 408 -15.68 -15.12 -6.96
N CYS A 409 -14.69 -14.35 -7.46
CA CYS A 409 -13.32 -14.38 -6.96
C CYS A 409 -13.27 -13.93 -5.49
N TYR A 410 -13.98 -12.87 -5.13
CA TYR A 410 -14.04 -12.41 -3.72
C TYR A 410 -14.66 -13.47 -2.81
N ALA A 411 -15.73 -14.17 -3.25
CA ALA A 411 -16.34 -15.25 -2.48
C ALA A 411 -15.38 -16.42 -2.26
N ALA A 412 -14.70 -16.88 -3.31
CA ALA A 412 -13.71 -17.94 -3.21
C ALA A 412 -12.53 -17.56 -2.30
N SER A 413 -12.04 -16.30 -2.45
CA SER A 413 -10.95 -15.80 -1.62
C SER A 413 -11.33 -15.70 -0.15
N ILE A 414 -12.53 -15.19 0.19
CA ILE A 414 -12.94 -15.11 1.59
C ILE A 414 -13.16 -16.50 2.21
N GLU A 415 -13.63 -17.46 1.43
CA GLU A 415 -13.76 -18.85 1.90
C GLU A 415 -12.40 -19.49 2.20
N ALA A 416 -11.41 -19.26 1.34
CA ALA A 416 -10.04 -19.70 1.54
C ALA A 416 -9.41 -19.03 2.78
N LEU A 417 -9.60 -17.72 2.94
CA LEU A 417 -9.16 -16.97 4.12
C LEU A 417 -9.75 -17.56 5.41
N GLU A 418 -11.06 -17.70 5.47
CA GLU A 418 -11.79 -18.23 6.63
C GLU A 418 -11.36 -19.67 6.98
N THR A 419 -11.06 -20.47 5.96
CA THR A 419 -10.55 -21.84 6.13
C THR A 419 -9.15 -21.83 6.74
N THR A 420 -8.26 -20.95 6.26
CA THR A 420 -6.88 -20.85 6.75
C THR A 420 -6.83 -20.31 8.18
N VAL A 421 -7.61 -19.25 8.47
CA VAL A 421 -7.62 -18.67 9.83
C VAL A 421 -8.52 -19.44 10.81
N GLY A 422 -9.27 -20.43 10.34
CA GLY A 422 -10.16 -21.27 11.17
C GLY A 422 -11.34 -20.53 11.77
N LYS A 423 -11.80 -19.43 11.17
CA LYS A 423 -12.87 -18.59 11.69
C LYS A 423 -13.77 -18.07 10.57
N LYS A 424 -15.09 -18.09 10.80
CA LYS A 424 -16.09 -17.47 9.91
C LYS A 424 -16.40 -16.05 10.35
N TYR A 425 -16.76 -15.20 9.38
CA TYR A 425 -17.10 -13.80 9.59
C TYR A 425 -18.42 -13.48 8.89
N ASP A 426 -19.28 -12.71 9.55
CA ASP A 426 -20.59 -12.32 8.98
C ASP A 426 -20.52 -11.02 8.19
N THR A 427 -19.46 -10.23 8.39
CA THR A 427 -19.29 -8.90 7.79
C THR A 427 -18.00 -8.83 7.00
N LEU A 428 -18.05 -8.16 5.86
CA LEU A 428 -16.92 -7.82 5.02
C LEU A 428 -16.90 -6.30 4.79
N HIS A 429 -15.76 -5.65 5.03
CA HIS A 429 -15.59 -4.22 4.82
C HIS A 429 -14.97 -3.95 3.45
N ILE A 430 -15.57 -3.09 2.63
CA ILE A 430 -15.02 -2.65 1.34
C ILE A 430 -14.64 -1.17 1.46
N ILE A 431 -13.34 -0.88 1.37
CA ILE A 431 -12.76 0.46 1.48
C ILE A 431 -12.11 0.87 0.16
N GLY A 432 -11.78 2.16 0.02
CA GLY A 432 -11.17 2.71 -1.19
C GLY A 432 -12.20 3.04 -2.27
N GLY A 433 -11.74 3.37 -3.47
CA GLY A 433 -12.59 3.86 -4.57
C GLY A 433 -13.72 2.92 -4.98
N GLY A 434 -13.49 1.61 -4.91
CA GLY A 434 -14.49 0.58 -5.22
C GLY A 434 -15.66 0.51 -4.23
N SER A 435 -15.54 1.11 -3.05
CA SER A 435 -16.66 1.21 -2.10
C SER A 435 -17.87 1.96 -2.68
N ARG A 436 -17.65 2.76 -3.74
CA ARG A 436 -18.71 3.48 -4.46
C ARG A 436 -19.40 2.65 -5.56
N ASP A 437 -18.87 1.49 -5.92
CA ASP A 437 -19.47 0.65 -6.98
C ASP A 437 -20.61 -0.20 -6.39
N ALA A 438 -21.83 0.37 -6.40
CA ALA A 438 -23.00 -0.29 -5.82
C ALA A 438 -23.29 -1.66 -6.46
N LEU A 439 -23.08 -1.82 -7.78
CA LEU A 439 -23.33 -3.09 -8.44
C LEU A 439 -22.35 -4.18 -7.97
N LEU A 440 -21.06 -3.85 -7.89
CA LEU A 440 -20.07 -4.80 -7.41
C LEU A 440 -20.33 -5.18 -5.93
N ASN A 441 -20.71 -4.20 -5.12
CA ASN A 441 -21.01 -4.41 -3.70
C ASN A 441 -22.25 -5.30 -3.51
N GLU A 442 -23.34 -5.05 -4.27
CA GLU A 442 -24.54 -5.90 -4.30
C GLU A 442 -24.22 -7.35 -4.71
N LEU A 443 -23.43 -7.51 -5.79
CA LEU A 443 -23.02 -8.83 -6.28
C LEU A 443 -22.13 -9.53 -5.25
N THR A 444 -21.23 -8.80 -4.62
CA THR A 444 -20.36 -9.32 -3.55
C THR A 444 -21.20 -9.80 -2.36
N ALA A 445 -22.15 -9.00 -1.88
CA ALA A 445 -23.06 -9.39 -0.81
C ALA A 445 -23.82 -10.67 -1.16
N LYS A 446 -24.40 -10.72 -2.36
CA LYS A 446 -25.15 -11.88 -2.85
C LYS A 446 -24.29 -13.14 -2.94
N THR A 447 -23.06 -13.01 -3.46
CA THR A 447 -22.19 -14.17 -3.74
C THR A 447 -21.53 -14.71 -2.48
N THR A 448 -21.13 -13.81 -1.57
CA THR A 448 -20.48 -14.17 -0.29
C THR A 448 -21.49 -14.56 0.79
N GLY A 449 -22.75 -14.09 0.69
CA GLY A 449 -23.76 -14.20 1.74
C GLY A 449 -23.42 -13.38 2.99
N LYS A 450 -22.51 -12.40 2.88
CA LYS A 450 -22.05 -11.56 4.00
C LYS A 450 -22.69 -10.18 3.93
N ARG A 451 -22.84 -9.56 5.10
CA ARG A 451 -23.15 -8.15 5.21
C ARG A 451 -21.94 -7.33 4.73
N ILE A 452 -22.13 -6.48 3.74
CA ILE A 452 -21.08 -5.62 3.19
C ILE A 452 -21.23 -4.24 3.80
N LEU A 453 -20.15 -3.74 4.42
CA LEU A 453 -20.02 -2.34 4.86
C LEU A 453 -19.04 -1.64 3.96
N THR A 454 -19.44 -0.47 3.40
CA THR A 454 -18.64 0.24 2.41
C THR A 454 -18.17 1.60 2.91
N GLY A 455 -16.93 1.98 2.58
CA GLY A 455 -16.29 3.22 2.97
C GLY A 455 -15.25 3.04 4.10
N PRO A 456 -14.38 4.03 4.28
CA PRO A 456 -14.25 5.28 3.52
C PRO A 456 -13.73 5.08 2.09
N THR A 457 -14.07 6.02 1.20
CA THR A 457 -13.57 6.02 -0.18
C THR A 457 -12.10 6.43 -0.25
N GLU A 458 -11.73 7.45 0.51
CA GLU A 458 -10.38 8.01 0.58
C GLU A 458 -9.54 7.31 1.67
N ALA A 459 -9.67 5.97 1.76
CA ALA A 459 -9.10 5.19 2.86
C ALA A 459 -7.58 5.37 3.00
N THR A 460 -6.83 5.40 1.88
CA THR A 460 -5.37 5.57 1.89
C THR A 460 -4.98 6.89 2.53
N ALA A 461 -5.48 8.00 2.01
CA ALA A 461 -5.17 9.33 2.54
C ALA A 461 -5.62 9.50 3.99
N LEU A 462 -6.79 8.95 4.36
CA LEU A 462 -7.25 8.96 5.74
C LEU A 462 -6.32 8.16 6.65
N GLY A 463 -5.86 6.98 6.24
CA GLY A 463 -4.91 6.18 7.02
C GLY A 463 -3.56 6.89 7.20
N ASN A 464 -3.08 7.56 6.15
CA ASN A 464 -1.90 8.41 6.24
C ASN A 464 -2.10 9.54 7.26
N LEU A 465 -3.20 10.28 7.18
CA LEU A 465 -3.54 11.35 8.15
C LEU A 465 -3.63 10.81 9.59
N LEU A 466 -4.31 9.68 9.79
CA LEU A 466 -4.47 9.06 11.11
C LEU A 466 -3.12 8.67 11.73
N MET A 467 -2.20 8.13 10.92
CA MET A 467 -0.85 7.79 11.41
C MET A 467 -0.06 9.03 11.78
N GLN A 468 -0.19 10.12 11.03
CA GLN A 468 0.41 11.41 11.40
C GLN A 468 -0.19 11.92 12.73
N MET A 469 -1.51 11.85 12.93
CA MET A 469 -2.20 12.28 14.15
C MET A 469 -1.78 11.43 15.37
N ILE A 470 -1.56 10.12 15.18
CA ILE A 470 -1.00 9.25 16.23
C ILE A 470 0.45 9.65 16.53
N ALA A 471 1.28 9.87 15.51
CA ALA A 471 2.68 10.27 15.65
C ALA A 471 2.82 11.63 16.37
N ALA A 472 1.93 12.58 16.08
CA ALA A 472 1.88 13.89 16.72
C ALA A 472 1.28 13.85 18.14
N GLY A 473 0.71 12.72 18.57
CA GLY A 473 0.09 12.55 19.89
C GLY A 473 -1.32 13.14 20.03
N GLU A 474 -1.97 13.50 18.91
CA GLU A 474 -3.37 13.97 18.91
C GLU A 474 -4.35 12.79 19.06
N LEU A 475 -3.98 11.61 18.56
CA LEU A 475 -4.68 10.34 18.77
C LEU A 475 -3.80 9.39 19.58
N ALA A 476 -4.41 8.69 20.53
CA ALA A 476 -3.67 7.80 21.43
C ALA A 476 -3.13 6.54 20.74
N ASP A 477 -3.92 5.96 19.83
CA ASP A 477 -3.63 4.68 19.18
C ASP A 477 -4.54 4.42 17.97
N LEU A 478 -4.38 3.27 17.32
CA LEU A 478 -5.18 2.86 16.19
C LEU A 478 -6.68 2.66 16.54
N ALA A 479 -7.00 2.27 17.77
CA ALA A 479 -8.38 2.10 18.20
C ALA A 479 -9.11 3.45 18.25
N ALA A 480 -8.46 4.48 18.78
CA ALA A 480 -8.94 5.86 18.78
C ALA A 480 -9.08 6.40 17.35
N ALA A 481 -8.11 6.13 16.47
CA ALA A 481 -8.14 6.51 15.07
C ALA A 481 -9.34 5.89 14.34
N ARG A 482 -9.57 4.60 14.49
CA ARG A 482 -10.74 3.90 13.90
C ARG A 482 -12.07 4.37 14.49
N ALA A 483 -12.11 4.72 15.77
CA ALA A 483 -13.30 5.33 16.36
C ALA A 483 -13.60 6.69 15.73
N LEU A 484 -12.57 7.51 15.48
CA LEU A 484 -12.70 8.80 14.78
C LEU A 484 -13.28 8.59 13.36
N ILE A 485 -12.77 7.62 12.61
CA ILE A 485 -13.33 7.29 11.26
C ILE A 485 -14.81 6.91 11.35
N ARG A 486 -15.19 6.01 12.26
CA ARG A 486 -16.61 5.62 12.42
C ARG A 486 -17.53 6.79 12.77
N ASN A 487 -17.01 7.79 13.46
CA ASN A 487 -17.76 9.01 13.78
C ASN A 487 -17.81 10.03 12.63
N SER A 488 -16.87 9.95 11.69
CA SER A 488 -16.66 10.94 10.63
C SER A 488 -17.28 10.56 9.30
N VAL A 489 -17.32 9.25 9.00
CA VAL A 489 -17.70 8.72 7.69
C VAL A 489 -19.03 7.98 7.79
N GLU A 490 -19.95 8.28 6.86
CA GLU A 490 -21.15 7.50 6.68
C GLU A 490 -20.81 6.20 5.92
N LEU A 491 -21.15 5.07 6.51
CA LEU A 491 -20.91 3.77 5.90
C LEU A 491 -22.16 3.34 5.11
N GLY A 492 -21.93 2.90 3.87
CA GLY A 492 -22.97 2.20 3.11
C GLY A 492 -23.13 0.76 3.59
N GLU A 493 -24.31 0.16 3.34
CA GLU A 493 -24.60 -1.23 3.71
C GLU A 493 -25.32 -1.96 2.57
N PHE A 494 -24.90 -3.20 2.29
CA PHE A 494 -25.49 -4.08 1.29
C PHE A 494 -25.69 -5.49 1.85
#